data_e3b78e5afc10faff86173d56ed1ea239
#
_entry.id   e3b78e5afc10faff86173d56ed1ea239
#
_cell.length_a   1.000
_cell.length_b   1.000
_cell.length_c   1.000
_cell.angle_alpha   90.00
_cell.angle_beta   90.00
_cell.angle_gamma   90.00
#
_symmetry.space_group_name_H-M   'P 1'
#
loop_
_entity.id
_entity.type
_entity.pdbx_description
1 polymer ?
#
loop_
_entity_poly.entity_id
_entity_poly.type
_entity_poly.pdbx_seq_one_letter_code
_entity_poly.pdbx_strand_id
1 'polypeptide(L)'
;MATQVNENKLLRENSIKIVGRLTDAHVTLGNRKDNGQGYISVDATVVSLINGVSNEFKVNFYTNQLTKDGKQSKLYDSYNKLPEMVGKKVEIDGEIRENRYWSTNLNQLISTQLLSGKFVKGVVESAVDTATFVIGGFLVKTPVEKRNKKDEVYRYDVTVGQSNYAGNNMSMITLHINPAQREILSGVESLYSVGDTIQFTGSLVFKTEVVTVEDENTAFGAPVTKTYTNRQSNFYIEGGSNPIADERAYSQDVVTALINAYKAHDVELQSAASKSAPATNAAPVSNAAPVVTKRQTSLI
;
A
#
# COMPACT_ATOMS: atom_id res chain seq x y z
N MET A 1 8.93 -9.07 -38.60
CA MET A 1 8.12 -10.09 -37.91
C MET A 1 7.99 -9.65 -36.47
N ALA A 2 6.82 -9.26 -36.02
CA ALA A 2 6.60 -8.91 -34.62
C ALA A 2 6.70 -10.19 -33.80
N THR A 3 7.70 -10.30 -32.95
CA THR A 3 7.81 -11.39 -31.97
C THR A 3 6.60 -11.27 -31.05
N GLN A 4 5.68 -12.24 -31.12
CA GLN A 4 4.60 -12.31 -30.11
C GLN A 4 5.28 -12.52 -28.76
N VAL A 5 5.28 -11.46 -27.95
CA VAL A 5 5.74 -11.55 -26.56
C VAL A 5 4.77 -12.51 -25.87
N ASN A 6 5.30 -13.59 -25.33
CA ASN A 6 4.50 -14.53 -24.56
C ASN A 6 4.20 -13.89 -23.20
N GLU A 7 3.10 -13.14 -23.13
CA GLU A 7 2.69 -12.33 -21.96
C GLU A 7 2.62 -13.14 -20.66
N ASN A 8 2.48 -14.47 -20.74
CA ASN A 8 2.51 -15.35 -19.58
C ASN A 8 3.88 -15.53 -18.93
N LYS A 9 4.96 -15.10 -19.57
CA LYS A 9 6.32 -15.26 -19.09
C LYS A 9 6.92 -13.97 -18.46
N LEU A 10 6.25 -12.84 -18.60
CA LEU A 10 6.75 -11.58 -18.05
C LEU A 10 7.04 -11.67 -16.55
N LEU A 11 8.09 -11.03 -16.10
CA LEU A 11 8.49 -11.00 -14.69
C LEU A 11 7.43 -10.28 -13.85
N ARG A 12 6.78 -11.02 -12.96
CA ARG A 12 5.71 -10.54 -12.07
C ARG A 12 5.95 -10.96 -10.62
N GLU A 13 7.22 -11.06 -10.23
CA GLU A 13 7.53 -11.41 -8.85
C GLU A 13 6.99 -10.34 -7.92
N ASN A 14 6.14 -10.74 -6.99
CA ASN A 14 5.58 -9.86 -5.98
C ASN A 14 5.31 -10.72 -4.76
N SER A 15 6.30 -10.78 -3.89
CA SER A 15 6.23 -11.56 -2.68
C SER A 15 6.70 -10.77 -1.48
N ILE A 16 6.01 -10.93 -0.37
CA ILE A 16 6.43 -10.50 0.95
C ILE A 16 6.48 -11.71 1.87
N LYS A 17 7.42 -11.66 2.81
CA LYS A 17 7.49 -12.61 3.92
C LYS A 17 7.60 -11.84 5.22
N ILE A 18 6.68 -12.09 6.15
CA ILE A 18 6.65 -11.45 7.47
C ILE A 18 6.63 -12.56 8.53
N VAL A 19 7.59 -12.54 9.45
CA VAL A 19 7.63 -13.40 10.63
C VAL A 19 7.51 -12.53 11.86
N GLY A 20 6.50 -12.79 12.69
CA GLY A 20 6.23 -12.00 13.89
C GLY A 20 5.07 -12.58 14.72
N ARG A 21 4.65 -11.87 15.73
CA ARG A 21 3.52 -12.24 16.58
C ARG A 21 2.22 -11.66 16.03
N LEU A 22 1.24 -12.50 15.76
CA LEU A 22 -0.11 -12.07 15.41
C LEU A 22 -0.78 -11.48 16.66
N THR A 23 -1.04 -10.18 16.64
CA THR A 23 -1.60 -9.45 17.81
C THR A 23 -3.09 -9.20 17.66
N ASP A 24 -3.61 -9.18 16.45
CA ASP A 24 -5.02 -8.98 16.16
C ASP A 24 -5.41 -9.65 14.84
N ALA A 25 -6.68 -10.12 14.75
CA ALA A 25 -7.26 -10.67 13.52
C ALA A 25 -8.78 -10.47 13.54
N HIS A 26 -9.25 -9.50 12.76
CA HIS A 26 -10.67 -9.18 12.64
C HIS A 26 -11.26 -9.78 11.37
N VAL A 27 -12.24 -10.69 11.52
CA VAL A 27 -12.90 -11.39 10.42
C VAL A 27 -14.17 -10.65 10.01
N THR A 28 -14.31 -10.39 8.71
CA THR A 28 -15.52 -9.88 8.09
C THR A 28 -16.02 -10.88 7.05
N LEU A 29 -17.26 -11.31 7.19
CA LEU A 29 -17.97 -12.15 6.23
C LEU A 29 -18.97 -11.31 5.45
N GLY A 30 -19.08 -11.54 4.16
CA GLY A 30 -20.04 -10.81 3.32
C GLY A 30 -20.36 -11.53 2.04
N ASN A 31 -21.26 -10.94 1.26
CA ASN A 31 -21.62 -11.40 -0.07
C ASN A 31 -21.26 -10.31 -1.10
N ARG A 32 -20.71 -10.72 -2.21
CA ARG A 32 -20.38 -9.83 -3.34
C ARG A 32 -21.67 -9.30 -3.98
N LYS A 33 -21.70 -8.02 -4.28
CA LYS A 33 -22.88 -7.37 -4.87
C LYS A 33 -23.13 -7.77 -6.33
N ASP A 34 -22.06 -8.17 -7.04
CA ASP A 34 -22.10 -8.49 -8.47
C ASP A 34 -22.66 -9.89 -8.76
N ASN A 35 -22.46 -10.86 -7.87
CA ASN A 35 -22.83 -12.26 -8.12
C ASN A 35 -23.38 -12.98 -6.87
N GLY A 36 -23.53 -12.30 -5.73
CA GLY A 36 -24.04 -12.90 -4.49
C GLY A 36 -23.08 -13.90 -3.81
N GLN A 37 -21.90 -14.13 -4.37
CA GLN A 37 -20.93 -15.10 -3.83
C GLN A 37 -20.40 -14.62 -2.46
N GLY A 38 -20.39 -15.53 -1.49
CA GLY A 38 -19.79 -15.28 -0.18
C GLY A 38 -18.29 -15.01 -0.26
N TYR A 39 -17.80 -14.13 0.59
CA TYR A 39 -16.36 -13.87 0.77
C TYR A 39 -15.99 -13.77 2.24
N ILE A 40 -14.72 -13.92 2.52
CA ILE A 40 -14.10 -13.59 3.80
C ILE A 40 -13.00 -12.57 3.58
N SER A 41 -12.96 -11.56 4.45
CA SER A 41 -11.86 -10.62 4.60
C SER A 41 -11.38 -10.65 6.03
N VAL A 42 -10.07 -10.69 6.24
CA VAL A 42 -9.47 -10.62 7.58
C VAL A 42 -8.45 -9.51 7.62
N ASP A 43 -8.65 -8.55 8.51
CA ASP A 43 -7.65 -7.53 8.82
C ASP A 43 -6.83 -8.03 10.01
N ALA A 44 -5.58 -8.37 9.75
CA ALA A 44 -4.65 -8.90 10.73
C ALA A 44 -3.54 -7.89 11.06
N THR A 45 -3.11 -7.86 12.32
CA THR A 45 -1.97 -7.08 12.78
C THR A 45 -0.88 -8.02 13.26
N VAL A 46 0.32 -7.88 12.68
CA VAL A 46 1.51 -8.65 13.06
C VAL A 46 2.59 -7.71 13.56
N VAL A 47 3.12 -7.99 14.73
CA VAL A 47 4.25 -7.25 15.31
C VAL A 47 5.51 -8.07 15.21
N SER A 48 6.55 -7.50 14.59
CA SER A 48 7.88 -8.10 14.45
C SER A 48 8.92 -7.23 15.11
N LEU A 49 9.79 -7.83 15.88
CA LEU A 49 10.94 -7.18 16.54
C LEU A 49 12.19 -7.37 15.69
N ILE A 50 12.44 -6.46 14.74
CA ILE A 50 13.57 -6.54 13.81
C ILE A 50 14.67 -5.59 14.27
N ASN A 51 15.86 -6.13 14.54
CA ASN A 51 17.01 -5.37 15.04
C ASN A 51 16.70 -4.51 16.28
N GLY A 52 15.88 -5.05 17.19
CA GLY A 52 15.47 -4.33 18.41
C GLY A 52 14.38 -3.27 18.20
N VAL A 53 13.88 -3.11 16.97
CA VAL A 53 12.83 -2.16 16.62
C VAL A 53 11.52 -2.88 16.36
N SER A 54 10.46 -2.45 17.06
CA SER A 54 9.10 -2.97 16.84
C SER A 54 8.52 -2.42 15.54
N ASN A 55 8.06 -3.31 14.67
CA ASN A 55 7.38 -3.01 13.43
C ASN A 55 5.96 -3.60 13.48
N GLU A 56 4.95 -2.79 13.16
CA GLU A 56 3.55 -3.19 13.14
C GLU A 56 3.04 -3.26 11.70
N PHE A 57 2.76 -4.47 11.23
CA PHE A 57 2.27 -4.74 9.89
C PHE A 57 0.77 -5.01 9.90
N LYS A 58 0.00 -4.21 9.15
CA LYS A 58 -1.39 -4.48 8.85
C LYS A 58 -1.48 -5.26 7.56
N VAL A 59 -1.98 -6.50 7.63
CA VAL A 59 -2.07 -7.43 6.50
C VAL A 59 -3.52 -7.79 6.28
N ASN A 60 -4.03 -7.56 5.08
CA ASN A 60 -5.38 -7.96 4.69
C ASN A 60 -5.35 -9.29 3.95
N PHE A 61 -6.19 -10.23 4.39
CA PHE A 61 -6.45 -11.50 3.71
C PHE A 61 -7.83 -11.44 3.10
N TYR A 62 -7.96 -11.85 1.84
CA TYR A 62 -9.24 -11.87 1.15
C TYR A 62 -9.35 -13.09 0.25
N THR A 63 -10.50 -13.79 0.33
CA THR A 63 -10.84 -14.84 -0.63
C THR A 63 -12.34 -15.02 -0.75
N ASN A 64 -12.77 -15.53 -1.89
CA ASN A 64 -14.15 -15.97 -2.07
C ASN A 64 -14.38 -17.30 -1.37
N GLN A 65 -15.62 -17.54 -0.95
CA GLN A 65 -16.03 -18.79 -0.32
C GLN A 65 -15.88 -19.99 -1.27
N LEU A 66 -16.20 -19.79 -2.54
CA LEU A 66 -16.08 -20.83 -3.57
C LEU A 66 -14.96 -20.49 -4.55
N THR A 67 -14.28 -21.52 -5.03
CA THR A 67 -13.34 -21.45 -6.14
C THR A 67 -14.09 -21.26 -7.47
N LYS A 68 -13.36 -21.03 -8.56
CA LYS A 68 -13.96 -20.93 -9.91
C LYS A 68 -14.73 -22.19 -10.31
N ASP A 69 -14.34 -23.36 -9.79
CA ASP A 69 -14.96 -24.65 -10.03
C ASP A 69 -16.14 -24.94 -9.07
N GLY A 70 -16.58 -23.95 -8.29
CA GLY A 70 -17.71 -24.06 -7.36
C GLY A 70 -17.41 -24.86 -6.08
N LYS A 71 -16.16 -25.24 -5.81
CA LYS A 71 -15.76 -25.95 -4.60
C LYS A 71 -15.45 -24.98 -3.48
N GLN A 72 -15.62 -25.42 -2.23
CA GLN A 72 -15.21 -24.68 -1.05
C GLN A 72 -13.72 -24.31 -1.12
N SER A 73 -13.39 -23.05 -0.89
CA SER A 73 -12.01 -22.59 -0.87
C SER A 73 -11.32 -22.96 0.44
N LYS A 74 -10.21 -23.69 0.36
CA LYS A 74 -9.39 -24.01 1.54
C LYS A 74 -8.83 -22.75 2.23
N LEU A 75 -8.60 -21.69 1.47
CA LEU A 75 -8.16 -20.41 2.02
C LEU A 75 -9.26 -19.76 2.87
N TYR A 76 -10.53 -19.90 2.47
CA TYR A 76 -11.66 -19.41 3.24
C TYR A 76 -11.69 -20.02 4.63
N ASP A 77 -11.54 -21.35 4.73
CA ASP A 77 -11.51 -22.05 6.00
C ASP A 77 -10.27 -21.69 6.83
N SER A 78 -9.12 -21.51 6.18
CA SER A 78 -7.88 -21.10 6.83
C SER A 78 -8.00 -19.69 7.42
N TYR A 79 -8.56 -18.73 6.67
CA TYR A 79 -8.70 -17.35 7.13
C TYR A 79 -9.73 -17.22 8.25
N ASN A 80 -10.79 -18.03 8.24
CA ASN A 80 -11.77 -18.05 9.33
C ASN A 80 -11.17 -18.49 10.67
N LYS A 81 -10.05 -19.22 10.65
CA LYS A 81 -9.32 -19.69 11.85
C LYS A 81 -8.21 -18.73 12.30
N LEU A 82 -7.95 -17.65 11.58
CA LEU A 82 -6.89 -16.70 11.96
C LEU A 82 -7.05 -16.11 13.37
N PRO A 83 -8.25 -15.79 13.89
CA PRO A 83 -8.40 -15.35 15.27
C PRO A 83 -7.90 -16.34 16.32
N GLU A 84 -7.92 -17.64 16.05
CA GLU A 84 -7.40 -18.70 16.95
C GLU A 84 -5.87 -18.68 17.06
N MET A 85 -5.20 -17.97 16.14
CA MET A 85 -3.76 -17.81 16.11
C MET A 85 -3.27 -16.52 16.78
N VAL A 86 -4.17 -15.67 17.26
CA VAL A 86 -3.80 -14.43 17.99
C VAL A 86 -2.98 -14.80 19.23
N GLY A 87 -1.90 -14.06 19.45
CA GLY A 87 -0.90 -14.33 20.49
C GLY A 87 0.22 -15.30 20.07
N LYS A 88 0.08 -16.02 18.96
CA LYS A 88 1.09 -16.96 18.44
C LYS A 88 2.04 -16.27 17.47
N LYS A 89 3.23 -16.83 17.32
CA LYS A 89 4.19 -16.46 16.30
C LYS A 89 3.81 -17.09 14.96
N VAL A 90 3.76 -16.28 13.90
CA VAL A 90 3.31 -16.67 12.56
C VAL A 90 4.32 -16.25 11.50
N GLU A 91 4.33 -17.00 10.40
CA GLU A 91 4.92 -16.59 9.13
C GLU A 91 3.79 -16.30 8.15
N ILE A 92 3.82 -15.15 7.52
CA ILE A 92 2.89 -14.72 6.48
C ILE A 92 3.64 -14.59 5.17
N ASP A 93 3.16 -15.28 4.14
CA ASP A 93 3.53 -15.07 2.75
C ASP A 93 2.41 -14.28 2.07
N GLY A 94 2.77 -13.28 1.28
CA GLY A 94 1.79 -12.41 0.65
C GLY A 94 2.37 -11.60 -0.49
N GLU A 95 1.73 -10.47 -0.79
CA GLU A 95 2.13 -9.54 -1.85
C GLU A 95 1.86 -8.09 -1.44
N ILE A 96 2.48 -7.15 -2.14
CA ILE A 96 2.15 -5.73 -2.06
C ILE A 96 1.09 -5.44 -3.13
N ARG A 97 -0.05 -4.88 -2.73
CA ARG A 97 -1.10 -4.45 -3.67
C ARG A 97 -1.20 -2.95 -3.72
N GLU A 98 -1.33 -2.42 -4.91
CA GLU A 98 -1.78 -1.06 -5.10
C GLU A 98 -3.29 -0.99 -4.88
N ASN A 99 -3.71 -0.10 -3.97
CA ASN A 99 -5.10 0.29 -3.80
C ASN A 99 -5.30 1.69 -4.37
N ARG A 100 -6.05 1.79 -5.47
CA ARG A 100 -6.19 2.99 -6.26
C ARG A 100 -7.65 3.35 -6.45
N TYR A 101 -8.02 4.55 -6.05
CA TYR A 101 -9.39 5.03 -6.13
C TYR A 101 -9.44 6.57 -6.23
N TRP A 102 -10.54 7.06 -6.77
CA TRP A 102 -10.82 8.48 -6.76
C TRP A 102 -11.44 8.90 -5.43
N SER A 103 -10.83 9.85 -4.73
CA SER A 103 -11.37 10.45 -3.51
C SER A 103 -12.24 11.64 -3.87
N THR A 104 -13.56 11.52 -3.69
CA THR A 104 -14.50 12.64 -3.91
C THR A 104 -14.28 13.77 -2.92
N ASN A 105 -13.90 13.46 -1.67
CA ASN A 105 -13.64 14.46 -0.63
C ASN A 105 -12.42 15.32 -0.93
N LEU A 106 -11.37 14.74 -1.49
CA LEU A 106 -10.11 15.42 -1.83
C LEU A 106 -10.06 15.85 -3.28
N ASN A 107 -11.04 15.44 -4.10
CA ASN A 107 -11.11 15.66 -5.55
C ASN A 107 -9.80 15.26 -6.26
N GLN A 108 -9.24 14.12 -5.87
CA GLN A 108 -8.00 13.61 -6.45
C GLN A 108 -7.93 12.09 -6.44
N LEU A 109 -7.07 11.56 -7.31
CA LEU A 109 -6.72 10.16 -7.33
C LEU A 109 -5.83 9.83 -6.13
N ILE A 110 -6.22 8.81 -5.37
CA ILE A 110 -5.44 8.26 -4.25
C ILE A 110 -4.88 6.92 -4.69
N SER A 111 -3.57 6.75 -4.50
CA SER A 111 -2.89 5.46 -4.63
C SER A 111 -2.17 5.15 -3.33
N THR A 112 -2.47 4.02 -2.74
CA THR A 112 -1.85 3.53 -1.50
C THR A 112 -1.38 2.11 -1.70
N GLN A 113 -0.38 1.68 -0.93
CA GLN A 113 0.11 0.31 -0.95
C GLN A 113 -0.38 -0.43 0.28
N LEU A 114 -0.91 -1.63 0.06
CA LEU A 114 -1.43 -2.52 1.09
C LEU A 114 -0.64 -3.83 1.09
N LEU A 115 -0.46 -4.42 2.26
CA LEU A 115 0.05 -5.78 2.40
C LEU A 115 -1.14 -6.75 2.30
N SER A 116 -1.09 -7.65 1.33
CA SER A 116 -2.11 -8.68 1.13
C SER A 116 -1.52 -10.04 1.43
N GLY A 117 -2.03 -10.69 2.47
CA GLY A 117 -1.63 -12.04 2.85
C GLY A 117 -2.25 -13.09 1.91
N LYS A 118 -1.45 -14.10 1.55
CA LYS A 118 -1.89 -15.27 0.78
C LYS A 118 -1.91 -16.52 1.66
N PHE A 119 -0.85 -16.73 2.41
CA PHE A 119 -0.71 -17.88 3.29
C PHE A 119 -0.24 -17.41 4.66
N VAL A 120 -0.69 -18.14 5.69
CA VAL A 120 -0.26 -17.95 7.06
C VAL A 120 -0.05 -19.30 7.70
N LYS A 121 1.03 -19.45 8.45
CA LYS A 121 1.31 -20.66 9.24
C LYS A 121 1.91 -20.27 10.59
N GLY A 122 1.61 -21.06 11.62
CA GLY A 122 2.30 -20.95 12.89
C GLY A 122 3.76 -21.38 12.76
N VAL A 123 4.66 -20.69 13.46
CA VAL A 123 6.08 -21.04 13.55
C VAL A 123 6.50 -21.14 15.01
N VAL A 124 7.67 -21.75 15.25
CA VAL A 124 8.22 -21.87 16.61
C VAL A 124 8.55 -20.50 17.19
N GLU A 125 8.45 -20.34 18.50
CA GLU A 125 8.73 -19.06 19.19
C GLU A 125 10.16 -18.57 18.96
N SER A 126 11.12 -19.47 18.74
CA SER A 126 12.52 -19.13 18.46
C SER A 126 12.78 -18.69 17.00
N ALA A 127 11.78 -18.75 16.11
CA ALA A 127 11.95 -18.26 14.74
C ALA A 127 12.35 -16.77 14.77
N VAL A 128 13.28 -16.37 13.90
CA VAL A 128 13.75 -14.98 13.85
C VAL A 128 12.68 -14.12 13.19
N ASP A 129 12.38 -12.97 13.80
CA ASP A 129 11.46 -11.98 13.22
C ASP A 129 12.09 -11.36 11.98
N THR A 130 11.34 -11.37 10.89
CA THR A 130 11.77 -10.81 9.60
C THR A 130 10.59 -10.17 8.87
N ALA A 131 10.89 -9.21 8.01
CA ALA A 131 9.92 -8.65 7.11
C ALA A 131 10.63 -8.23 5.82
N THR A 132 10.50 -9.04 4.77
CA THR A 132 11.22 -8.88 3.51
C THR A 132 10.28 -8.89 2.31
N PHE A 133 10.76 -8.39 1.19
CA PHE A 133 10.05 -8.45 -0.09
C PHE A 133 10.97 -8.83 -1.25
N VAL A 134 10.35 -9.37 -2.30
CA VAL A 134 10.93 -9.49 -3.64
C VAL A 134 9.92 -8.93 -4.63
N ILE A 135 10.33 -7.91 -5.39
CA ILE A 135 9.50 -7.23 -6.38
C ILE A 135 10.22 -7.22 -7.72
N GLY A 136 9.61 -7.85 -8.73
CA GLY A 136 10.08 -7.86 -10.11
C GLY A 136 9.06 -7.21 -11.03
N GLY A 137 9.53 -6.53 -12.06
CA GLY A 137 8.71 -5.80 -13.01
C GLY A 137 9.59 -4.94 -13.91
N PHE A 138 9.10 -3.78 -14.32
CA PHE A 138 9.90 -2.81 -15.08
C PHE A 138 10.00 -1.47 -14.34
N LEU A 139 11.12 -0.78 -14.52
CA LEU A 139 11.34 0.54 -13.92
C LEU A 139 10.44 1.58 -14.62
N VAL A 140 9.54 2.20 -13.86
CA VAL A 140 8.63 3.23 -14.39
C VAL A 140 9.25 4.62 -14.34
N LYS A 141 10.02 4.90 -13.27
CA LYS A 141 10.69 6.19 -13.05
C LYS A 141 12.04 5.97 -12.38
N THR A 142 13.01 6.80 -12.74
CA THR A 142 14.26 6.95 -11.98
C THR A 142 13.98 7.39 -10.54
N PRO A 143 14.90 7.19 -9.59
CA PRO A 143 14.74 7.60 -8.20
C PRO A 143 14.34 9.06 -8.07
N VAL A 144 13.30 9.34 -7.28
CA VAL A 144 12.79 10.69 -7.04
C VAL A 144 13.00 11.06 -5.57
N GLU A 145 13.72 12.15 -5.34
CA GLU A 145 13.92 12.67 -3.99
C GLU A 145 12.59 13.04 -3.32
N LYS A 146 12.46 12.67 -2.05
CA LYS A 146 11.41 13.13 -1.17
C LYS A 146 12.00 13.93 -0.03
N ARG A 147 11.52 15.17 0.10
CA ARG A 147 12.00 16.12 1.11
C ARG A 147 10.94 16.36 2.17
N ASN A 148 11.39 16.56 3.39
CA ASN A 148 10.54 16.93 4.52
C ASN A 148 10.27 18.45 4.52
N LYS A 149 9.51 18.95 5.51
CA LYS A 149 9.20 20.38 5.66
C LYS A 149 10.43 21.27 5.90
N LYS A 150 11.58 20.67 6.29
CA LYS A 150 12.86 21.37 6.50
C LYS A 150 13.75 21.29 5.26
N ASP A 151 13.24 20.84 4.12
CA ASP A 151 13.97 20.63 2.86
C ASP A 151 15.09 19.57 2.92
N GLU A 152 15.04 18.67 3.91
CA GLU A 152 15.98 17.57 4.04
C GLU A 152 15.46 16.35 3.29
N VAL A 153 16.32 15.68 2.51
CA VAL A 153 15.99 14.44 1.83
C VAL A 153 15.82 13.34 2.85
N TYR A 154 14.62 12.78 2.96
CA TYR A 154 14.34 11.69 3.90
C TYR A 154 14.20 10.32 3.25
N ARG A 155 14.01 10.25 1.91
CA ARG A 155 14.04 9.03 1.11
C ARG A 155 14.08 9.35 -0.38
N TYR A 156 14.36 8.32 -1.19
CA TYR A 156 14.15 8.33 -2.64
C TYR A 156 13.08 7.30 -2.99
N ASP A 157 12.11 7.69 -3.83
CA ASP A 157 11.06 6.80 -4.31
C ASP A 157 11.45 6.20 -5.66
N VAL A 158 11.39 4.87 -5.77
CA VAL A 158 11.59 4.09 -7.01
C VAL A 158 10.28 3.42 -7.37
N THR A 159 9.78 3.61 -8.59
CA THR A 159 8.49 3.04 -9.00
C THR A 159 8.70 1.88 -9.96
N VAL A 160 8.16 0.73 -9.59
CA VAL A 160 8.16 -0.51 -10.39
C VAL A 160 6.75 -0.77 -10.92
N GLY A 161 6.62 -1.01 -12.21
CA GLY A 161 5.39 -1.43 -12.86
C GLY A 161 5.32 -2.95 -13.02
N GLN A 162 4.18 -3.53 -12.73
CA GLN A 162 3.92 -4.96 -12.93
C GLN A 162 2.65 -5.16 -13.74
N SER A 163 2.73 -5.93 -14.83
CA SER A 163 1.53 -6.31 -15.58
C SER A 163 0.64 -7.26 -14.77
N ASN A 164 -0.67 -7.18 -14.97
CA ASN A 164 -1.57 -8.24 -14.52
C ASN A 164 -1.38 -9.52 -15.36
N TYR A 165 -2.04 -10.62 -14.97
CA TYR A 165 -1.94 -11.89 -15.69
C TYR A 165 -2.50 -11.83 -17.11
N ALA A 166 -3.43 -10.93 -17.40
CA ALA A 166 -4.00 -10.74 -18.71
C ALA A 166 -3.13 -9.86 -19.63
N GLY A 167 -2.06 -9.25 -19.12
CA GLY A 167 -1.17 -8.39 -19.90
C GLY A 167 -1.77 -7.06 -20.36
N ASN A 168 -2.99 -6.74 -19.93
CA ASN A 168 -3.76 -5.59 -20.41
C ASN A 168 -3.85 -4.43 -19.41
N ASN A 169 -3.32 -4.57 -18.21
CA ASN A 169 -3.26 -3.56 -17.19
C ASN A 169 -2.04 -3.78 -16.30
N MET A 170 -1.69 -2.80 -15.49
CA MET A 170 -0.59 -2.89 -14.54
C MET A 170 -0.96 -2.29 -13.18
N SER A 171 -0.15 -2.62 -12.19
CA SER A 171 -0.07 -1.92 -10.90
C SER A 171 1.29 -1.25 -10.75
N MET A 172 1.35 -0.18 -9.96
CA MET A 172 2.59 0.49 -9.60
C MET A 172 2.93 0.23 -8.14
N ILE A 173 4.15 -0.21 -7.91
CA ILE A 173 4.69 -0.42 -6.56
C ILE A 173 5.81 0.59 -6.35
N THR A 174 5.69 1.41 -5.32
CA THR A 174 6.71 2.37 -4.94
C THR A 174 7.59 1.75 -3.86
N LEU A 175 8.85 1.59 -4.16
CA LEU A 175 9.91 1.17 -3.26
C LEU A 175 10.73 2.38 -2.83
N HIS A 176 11.52 2.24 -1.79
CA HIS A 176 12.25 3.35 -1.20
C HIS A 176 13.74 3.03 -1.09
N ILE A 177 14.57 4.07 -1.21
CA ILE A 177 15.99 4.00 -0.88
C ILE A 177 16.22 4.94 0.30
N ASN A 178 16.89 4.44 1.34
CA ASN A 178 17.30 5.25 2.47
C ASN A 178 18.44 6.20 2.03
N PRO A 179 18.38 7.50 2.32
CA PRO A 179 19.41 8.45 1.93
C PRO A 179 20.83 8.11 2.44
N ALA A 180 20.91 7.35 3.55
CA ALA A 180 22.18 6.86 4.07
C ALA A 180 22.80 5.74 3.18
N GLN A 181 22.01 5.08 2.34
CA GLN A 181 22.43 3.98 1.47
C GLN A 181 22.82 4.49 0.06
N ARG A 182 23.82 5.36 -0.01
CA ARG A 182 24.25 6.00 -1.27
C ARG A 182 24.70 5.01 -2.34
N GLU A 183 25.23 3.87 -1.97
CA GLU A 183 25.66 2.82 -2.90
C GLU A 183 24.46 2.21 -3.62
N ILE A 184 23.34 2.00 -2.93
CA ILE A 184 22.11 1.50 -3.54
C ILE A 184 21.54 2.54 -4.52
N LEU A 185 21.50 3.82 -4.11
CA LEU A 185 21.04 4.91 -4.98
C LEU A 185 21.90 4.97 -6.27
N SER A 186 23.21 5.05 -6.11
CA SER A 186 24.15 5.08 -7.24
C SER A 186 24.04 3.84 -8.12
N GLY A 187 23.84 2.65 -7.51
CA GLY A 187 23.61 1.41 -8.25
C GLY A 187 22.34 1.48 -9.09
N VAL A 188 21.22 1.94 -8.51
CA VAL A 188 19.95 2.06 -9.25
C VAL A 188 20.06 3.08 -10.39
N GLU A 189 20.71 4.24 -10.16
CA GLU A 189 20.86 5.29 -11.16
C GLU A 189 21.83 4.90 -12.30
N SER A 190 22.87 4.11 -12.02
CA SER A 190 23.87 3.73 -13.00
C SER A 190 23.52 2.48 -13.81
N LEU A 191 22.79 1.53 -13.21
CA LEU A 191 22.50 0.24 -13.82
C LEU A 191 21.21 0.20 -14.61
N TYR A 192 20.22 1.05 -14.27
CA TYR A 192 18.87 0.91 -14.83
C TYR A 192 18.40 2.16 -15.56
N SER A 193 17.74 1.92 -16.68
CA SER A 193 16.97 2.90 -17.45
C SER A 193 15.48 2.66 -17.29
N VAL A 194 14.68 3.70 -17.51
CA VAL A 194 13.21 3.57 -17.54
C VAL A 194 12.80 2.57 -18.62
N GLY A 195 11.97 1.61 -18.24
CA GLY A 195 11.54 0.49 -19.08
C GLY A 195 12.34 -0.80 -18.89
N ASP A 196 13.51 -0.74 -18.24
CA ASP A 196 14.29 -1.95 -17.96
C ASP A 196 13.51 -2.89 -17.03
N THR A 197 13.58 -4.19 -17.35
CA THR A 197 13.04 -5.24 -16.49
C THR A 197 14.02 -5.54 -15.36
N ILE A 198 13.53 -5.47 -14.14
CA ILE A 198 14.34 -5.48 -12.93
C ILE A 198 13.67 -6.31 -11.84
N GLN A 199 14.47 -6.77 -10.86
CA GLN A 199 13.98 -7.39 -9.64
C GLN A 199 14.71 -6.77 -8.45
N PHE A 200 13.97 -6.25 -7.50
CA PHE A 200 14.48 -5.73 -6.23
C PHE A 200 14.13 -6.65 -5.07
N THR A 201 15.06 -6.71 -4.12
CA THR A 201 14.86 -7.34 -2.82
C THR A 201 15.05 -6.30 -1.73
N GLY A 202 14.40 -6.50 -0.58
CA GLY A 202 14.56 -5.54 0.51
C GLY A 202 13.73 -5.86 1.73
N SER A 203 13.66 -4.87 2.62
CA SER A 203 12.98 -4.98 3.90
C SER A 203 11.77 -4.07 4.02
N LEU A 204 10.79 -4.54 4.79
CA LEU A 204 9.61 -3.77 5.18
C LEU A 204 9.89 -3.12 6.54
N VAL A 205 9.75 -1.80 6.63
CA VAL A 205 9.95 -1.05 7.87
C VAL A 205 8.70 -0.22 8.17
N PHE A 206 7.91 -0.69 9.11
CA PHE A 206 6.64 -0.08 9.51
C PHE A 206 6.70 0.33 10.98
N LYS A 207 7.01 1.61 11.21
CA LYS A 207 7.18 2.17 12.54
C LYS A 207 6.03 3.11 12.88
N THR A 208 5.62 3.04 14.12
CA THR A 208 4.71 4.01 14.71
C THR A 208 5.48 4.79 15.76
N GLU A 209 5.70 6.08 15.52
CA GLU A 209 6.32 6.99 16.48
C GLU A 209 5.26 7.86 17.12
N VAL A 210 5.24 7.89 18.42
CA VAL A 210 4.39 8.83 19.19
C VAL A 210 5.25 10.05 19.49
N VAL A 211 4.94 11.17 18.84
CA VAL A 211 5.63 12.44 19.05
C VAL A 211 4.76 13.32 19.95
N THR A 212 5.27 13.62 21.12
CA THR A 212 4.62 14.55 22.05
C THR A 212 5.24 15.94 21.85
N VAL A 213 4.41 16.92 21.52
CA VAL A 213 4.83 18.32 21.36
C VAL A 213 4.13 19.15 22.43
N GLU A 214 4.92 19.87 23.22
CA GLU A 214 4.40 20.88 24.14
C GLU A 214 4.11 22.15 23.35
N ASP A 215 2.89 22.67 23.46
CA ASP A 215 2.50 23.94 22.84
C ASP A 215 2.95 25.08 23.78
N GLU A 216 4.07 25.70 23.47
CA GLU A 216 4.66 26.78 24.27
C GLU A 216 3.83 28.08 24.21
N ASN A 217 2.81 28.16 23.37
CA ASN A 217 1.99 29.36 23.16
C ASN A 217 0.80 29.50 24.14
N THR A 218 0.84 28.91 25.30
CA THR A 218 -0.15 29.17 26.33
C THR A 218 0.22 30.44 27.10
N ALA A 219 -0.50 31.51 26.86
CA ALA A 219 -0.30 32.80 27.59
C ALA A 219 -0.58 32.67 29.11
N PHE A 220 -1.39 31.70 29.53
CA PHE A 220 -1.71 31.38 30.91
C PHE A 220 -2.04 29.89 31.06
N GLY A 221 -1.60 29.26 32.16
CA GLY A 221 -1.89 27.87 32.53
C GLY A 221 -0.75 26.90 32.21
N ALA A 222 -0.98 25.61 32.47
CA ALA A 222 -0.04 24.55 32.12
C ALA A 222 0.09 24.39 30.61
N PRO A 223 1.28 24.06 30.06
CA PRO A 223 1.46 23.80 28.64
C PRO A 223 0.50 22.72 28.18
N VAL A 224 -0.14 22.94 27.02
CA VAL A 224 -1.02 21.93 26.41
C VAL A 224 -0.15 20.95 25.63
N THR A 225 -0.10 19.72 26.11
CA THR A 225 0.62 18.64 25.46
C THR A 225 -0.21 18.04 24.32
N LYS A 226 0.27 18.13 23.08
CA LYS A 226 -0.34 17.50 21.91
C LYS A 226 0.45 16.28 21.52
N THR A 227 -0.20 15.14 21.45
CA THR A 227 0.41 13.88 21.00
C THR A 227 0.03 13.60 19.57
N TYR A 228 1.04 13.43 18.71
CA TYR A 228 0.87 13.06 17.32
C TYR A 228 1.41 11.65 17.10
N THR A 229 0.67 10.84 16.37
CA THR A 229 1.14 9.53 15.94
C THR A 229 1.67 9.64 14.51
N ASN A 230 2.97 9.48 14.33
CA ASN A 230 3.62 9.41 13.04
C ASN A 230 3.80 7.96 12.64
N ARG A 231 3.15 7.54 11.54
CA ARG A 231 3.29 6.19 10.98
C ARG A 231 4.17 6.24 9.74
N GLN A 232 5.26 5.49 9.78
CA GLN A 232 6.16 5.33 8.66
C GLN A 232 5.98 3.93 8.07
N SER A 233 5.66 3.86 6.78
CA SER A 233 5.54 2.61 6.02
C SER A 233 6.52 2.68 4.86
N ASN A 234 7.65 2.01 5.00
CA ASN A 234 8.72 2.03 4.02
C ASN A 234 9.03 0.62 3.50
N PHE A 235 9.32 0.54 2.22
CA PHE A 235 9.75 -0.66 1.49
C PHE A 235 11.18 -0.39 1.01
N TYR A 236 12.18 -0.64 1.87
CA TYR A 236 13.56 -0.28 1.56
C TYR A 236 14.23 -1.31 0.68
N ILE A 237 14.76 -0.87 -0.47
CA ILE A 237 15.60 -1.68 -1.38
C ILE A 237 16.92 -1.95 -0.67
N GLU A 238 17.33 -3.21 -0.65
CA GLU A 238 18.62 -3.68 -0.12
C GLU A 238 19.47 -4.34 -1.20
N GLY A 239 18.85 -4.73 -2.33
CA GLY A 239 19.53 -5.31 -3.46
C GLY A 239 18.68 -5.32 -4.72
N GLY A 240 19.34 -5.58 -5.85
CA GLY A 240 18.68 -5.66 -7.14
C GLY A 240 19.43 -6.60 -8.10
N SER A 241 18.71 -7.15 -9.09
CA SER A 241 19.30 -7.95 -10.17
C SER A 241 20.00 -7.04 -11.17
N ASN A 242 20.86 -7.60 -12.02
CA ASN A 242 21.18 -6.93 -13.29
C ASN A 242 19.89 -6.75 -14.11
N PRO A 243 19.85 -5.79 -15.07
CA PRO A 243 18.75 -5.68 -16.02
C PRO A 243 18.47 -7.04 -16.68
N ILE A 244 17.21 -7.47 -16.64
CA ILE A 244 16.80 -8.78 -17.16
C ILE A 244 16.47 -8.62 -18.63
N ALA A 245 17.16 -9.36 -19.50
CA ALA A 245 17.01 -9.29 -20.95
C ALA A 245 16.53 -10.62 -21.57
N ASP A 246 16.16 -11.59 -20.75
CA ASP A 246 15.63 -12.90 -21.19
C ASP A 246 14.14 -12.83 -21.56
N GLU A 247 13.52 -14.00 -21.79
CA GLU A 247 12.11 -14.11 -22.17
C GLU A 247 11.11 -13.53 -21.15
N ARG A 248 11.56 -13.18 -19.95
CA ARG A 248 10.75 -12.55 -18.89
C ARG A 248 10.75 -11.03 -18.99
N ALA A 249 11.59 -10.46 -19.87
CA ALA A 249 11.74 -9.03 -20.02
C ALA A 249 10.49 -8.38 -20.65
N TYR A 250 10.17 -7.20 -20.16
CA TYR A 250 9.16 -6.33 -20.77
C TYR A 250 9.78 -5.64 -21.99
N SER A 251 9.19 -5.83 -23.17
CA SER A 251 9.59 -5.04 -24.34
C SER A 251 9.09 -3.59 -24.20
N GLN A 252 9.74 -2.65 -24.87
CA GLN A 252 9.37 -1.24 -24.83
C GLN A 252 7.92 -0.99 -25.28
N ASP A 253 7.44 -1.77 -26.25
CA ASP A 253 6.04 -1.70 -26.73
C ASP A 253 5.06 -2.13 -25.65
N VAL A 254 5.37 -3.23 -24.92
CA VAL A 254 4.56 -3.70 -23.79
C VAL A 254 4.55 -2.69 -22.64
N VAL A 255 5.71 -2.14 -22.28
CA VAL A 255 5.82 -1.08 -21.27
C VAL A 255 4.94 0.11 -21.62
N THR A 256 5.04 0.59 -22.87
CA THR A 256 4.26 1.73 -23.36
C THR A 256 2.76 1.45 -23.33
N ALA A 257 2.34 0.27 -23.78
CA ALA A 257 0.94 -0.15 -23.76
C ALA A 257 0.38 -0.21 -22.34
N LEU A 258 1.13 -0.79 -21.40
CA LEU A 258 0.75 -0.90 -19.99
C LEU A 258 0.63 0.47 -19.31
N ILE A 259 1.57 1.37 -19.54
CA ILE A 259 1.52 2.75 -19.01
C ILE A 259 0.29 3.50 -19.54
N ASN A 260 -0.03 3.33 -20.83
CA ASN A 260 -1.21 3.96 -21.42
C ASN A 260 -2.50 3.38 -20.87
N ALA A 261 -2.60 2.06 -20.70
CA ALA A 261 -3.75 1.41 -20.07
C ALA A 261 -3.94 1.88 -18.62
N TYR A 262 -2.86 2.00 -17.86
CA TYR A 262 -2.89 2.51 -16.49
C TYR A 262 -3.42 3.94 -16.43
N LYS A 263 -2.98 4.84 -17.32
CA LYS A 263 -3.48 6.22 -17.41
C LYS A 263 -4.96 6.27 -17.84
N ALA A 264 -5.36 5.41 -18.77
CA ALA A 264 -6.77 5.32 -19.19
C ALA A 264 -7.67 4.92 -18.03
N HIS A 265 -7.24 3.97 -17.20
CA HIS A 265 -7.97 3.58 -16.01
C HIS A 265 -8.13 4.72 -14.99
N ASP A 266 -7.20 5.69 -14.90
CA ASP A 266 -7.35 6.88 -14.07
C ASP A 266 -8.56 7.73 -14.48
N VAL A 267 -8.71 7.91 -15.79
CA VAL A 267 -9.83 8.67 -16.36
C VAL A 267 -11.15 7.95 -16.08
N GLU A 268 -11.15 6.62 -16.14
CA GLU A 268 -12.34 5.80 -15.79
C GLU A 268 -12.72 5.95 -14.31
N LEU A 269 -11.76 5.87 -13.39
CA LEU A 269 -11.99 6.05 -11.95
C LEU A 269 -12.56 7.44 -11.65
N GLN A 270 -12.02 8.49 -12.27
CA GLN A 270 -12.54 9.86 -12.14
C GLN A 270 -13.97 9.98 -12.66
N SER A 271 -14.22 9.41 -13.84
CA SER A 271 -15.53 9.47 -14.50
C SER A 271 -16.60 8.70 -13.72
N ALA A 272 -16.24 7.53 -13.16
CA ALA A 272 -17.14 6.72 -12.34
C ALA A 272 -17.53 7.45 -11.04
N ALA A 273 -16.57 8.12 -10.40
CA ALA A 273 -16.82 8.91 -9.19
C ALA A 273 -17.74 10.10 -9.45
N SER A 274 -17.58 10.77 -10.60
CA SER A 274 -18.43 11.90 -11.01
C SER A 274 -19.88 11.47 -11.26
N LYS A 275 -20.11 10.26 -11.73
CA LYS A 275 -21.45 9.69 -11.96
C LYS A 275 -22.13 9.21 -10.68
N SER A 276 -21.37 8.83 -9.66
CA SER A 276 -21.88 8.34 -8.37
C SER A 276 -22.12 9.43 -7.35
N ALA A 277 -21.71 10.68 -7.61
CA ALA A 277 -22.02 11.81 -6.76
C ALA A 277 -23.55 12.07 -6.82
N PRO A 278 -24.27 12.07 -5.67
CA PRO A 278 -25.69 12.44 -5.69
C PRO A 278 -25.82 13.84 -6.26
N ALA A 279 -26.74 14.03 -7.22
CA ALA A 279 -27.06 15.33 -7.74
C ALA A 279 -27.44 16.22 -6.56
N THR A 280 -26.56 17.14 -6.18
CA THR A 280 -26.88 18.20 -5.23
C THR A 280 -27.92 19.04 -5.89
N ASN A 281 -29.21 18.81 -5.55
CA ASN A 281 -30.26 19.79 -5.76
C ASN A 281 -29.82 21.05 -5.03
N ALA A 282 -29.27 21.98 -5.77
CA ALA A 282 -29.01 23.33 -5.29
C ALA A 282 -30.36 23.97 -4.97
N ALA A 283 -30.78 23.84 -3.72
CA ALA A 283 -31.83 24.69 -3.20
C ALA A 283 -31.31 26.14 -3.25
N PRO A 284 -32.13 27.11 -3.68
CA PRO A 284 -31.69 28.49 -3.75
C PRO A 284 -31.36 28.97 -2.34
N VAL A 285 -30.12 29.45 -2.16
CA VAL A 285 -29.68 30.07 -0.91
C VAL A 285 -30.47 31.35 -0.72
N SER A 286 -31.45 31.29 0.18
CA SER A 286 -32.11 32.50 0.69
C SER A 286 -31.07 33.26 1.54
N ASN A 287 -30.68 34.43 1.07
CA ASN A 287 -29.89 35.40 1.81
C ASN A 287 -30.71 35.93 2.99
N ALA A 288 -30.65 35.27 4.15
CA ALA A 288 -31.09 35.85 5.40
C ALA A 288 -29.84 36.31 6.18
N ALA A 289 -29.69 37.59 6.35
CA ALA A 289 -28.64 38.21 7.13
C ALA A 289 -28.73 37.78 8.60
N PRO A 290 -27.60 37.60 9.30
CA PRO A 290 -27.63 37.22 10.72
C PRO A 290 -28.13 38.39 11.58
N VAL A 291 -29.19 38.14 12.33
CA VAL A 291 -29.68 39.05 13.37
C VAL A 291 -28.73 38.98 14.56
N VAL A 292 -27.99 40.06 14.79
CA VAL A 292 -27.13 40.24 15.96
C VAL A 292 -28.02 40.60 17.16
N THR A 293 -28.28 39.65 18.05
CA THR A 293 -28.93 39.91 19.34
C THR A 293 -27.87 40.38 20.35
N LYS A 294 -27.87 41.67 20.68
CA LYS A 294 -27.10 42.25 21.80
C LYS A 294 -27.70 41.73 23.11
N ARG A 295 -26.92 40.98 23.88
CA ARG A 295 -27.21 40.70 25.29
C ARG A 295 -26.87 41.94 26.10
N GLN A 296 -27.88 42.53 26.71
CA GLN A 296 -27.71 43.52 27.81
C GLN A 296 -27.26 42.75 29.05
N THR A 297 -26.10 43.10 29.59
CA THR A 297 -25.66 42.78 30.93
C THR A 297 -26.25 43.84 31.88
N SER A 298 -27.20 43.46 32.75
CA SER A 298 -27.54 44.25 33.90
C SER A 298 -26.64 43.88 35.06
N LEU A 299 -25.93 44.88 35.60
CA LEU A 299 -25.28 44.87 36.89
C LEU A 299 -26.33 44.91 38.02
N ILE A 300 -26.25 44.02 38.97
CA ILE A 300 -26.48 44.23 40.38
C ILE A 300 -25.51 43.37 41.14
#